data_a595b14bb87ef54b1d25598ceae26cef
#
_entry.id   a595b14bb87ef54b1d25598ceae26cef
#
_cell.length_a   1.000
_cell.length_b   1.000
_cell.length_c   1.000
_cell.angle_alpha   90.00
_cell.angle_beta   90.00
_cell.angle_gamma   90.00
#
_symmetry.space_group_name_H-M   'P 1'
#
loop_
_entity.id
_entity.type
_entity.pdbx_description
1 polymer ?
#
loop_
_entity_poly.entity_id
_entity_poly.type
_entity_poly.pdbx_seq_one_letter_code
_entity_poly.pdbx_strand_id
1 'polypeptide(L)'
;MFAVTGGRFRDRRRFAATSVLVQHPDGDLLIDAGFGAHLDEHVRLLPRIERAPFERGRTVREQLDAVGYDVSRLLGVLVTHVHWDHVSGLDSLDVPIWLTREEREYGSTDSHGAVFRAVSAGRELREYAWDGPPYLGFPASHDVHGDGSVVVARAGGHTPGSVVVFVSLPTGERYGFIGDLTWQLDGIERRAARPWLLRRLADVDADLVRTGLDRSIALRDVVHVVPSHDVSAYDPIPVLGSTPVQGGARP
;
A
#
# COMPACT_ATOMS: atom_id res chain seq x y z
N MET A 1 -9.99 -12.58 -13.72
CA MET A 1 -9.13 -13.24 -12.72
C MET A 1 -9.85 -13.15 -11.37
N PHE A 2 -9.90 -14.20 -10.56
CA PHE A 2 -10.58 -14.13 -9.27
C PHE A 2 -9.68 -13.46 -8.24
N ALA A 3 -10.21 -12.50 -7.51
CA ALA A 3 -9.47 -11.88 -6.41
C ALA A 3 -9.49 -12.75 -5.14
N VAL A 4 -10.51 -13.59 -4.97
CA VAL A 4 -10.72 -14.42 -3.76
C VAL A 4 -11.21 -15.82 -4.11
N THR A 5 -11.02 -16.76 -3.19
CA THR A 5 -11.55 -18.13 -3.32
C THR A 5 -13.08 -18.10 -3.42
N GLY A 6 -13.64 -18.86 -4.35
CA GLY A 6 -15.09 -18.88 -4.62
C GLY A 6 -15.59 -17.81 -5.60
N GLY A 7 -14.73 -16.95 -6.12
CA GLY A 7 -15.06 -16.04 -7.22
C GLY A 7 -15.27 -16.76 -8.54
N ARG A 8 -15.98 -16.12 -9.49
CA ARG A 8 -16.26 -16.73 -10.82
C ARG A 8 -15.11 -16.48 -11.79
N PHE A 9 -14.75 -17.48 -12.59
CA PHE A 9 -13.63 -17.40 -13.56
C PHE A 9 -13.78 -16.29 -14.61
N ARG A 10 -14.99 -15.85 -14.88
CA ARG A 10 -15.30 -14.81 -15.86
C ARG A 10 -15.42 -13.40 -15.27
N ASP A 11 -15.31 -13.24 -13.97
CA ASP A 11 -15.35 -11.92 -13.34
C ASP A 11 -14.09 -11.14 -13.71
N ARG A 12 -14.25 -10.19 -14.62
CA ARG A 12 -13.19 -9.23 -14.93
C ARG A 12 -13.16 -8.19 -13.83
N ARG A 13 -12.05 -8.08 -13.14
CA ARG A 13 -11.85 -7.07 -12.11
C ARG A 13 -10.77 -6.10 -12.53
N ARG A 14 -10.97 -4.84 -12.18
CA ARG A 14 -9.95 -3.81 -12.27
C ARG A 14 -9.19 -3.79 -10.96
N PHE A 15 -7.87 -3.72 -11.05
CA PHE A 15 -6.97 -3.54 -9.92
C PHE A 15 -6.38 -2.15 -10.05
N ALA A 16 -6.61 -1.30 -9.04
CA ALA A 16 -5.98 0.01 -8.98
C ALA A 16 -4.53 -0.14 -8.51
N ALA A 17 -3.67 0.75 -8.93
CA ALA A 17 -2.39 1.00 -8.29
C ALA A 17 -2.52 2.38 -7.62
N THR A 18 -2.54 2.39 -6.30
CA THR A 18 -2.95 3.54 -5.51
C THR A 18 -1.78 4.15 -4.74
N SER A 19 -1.94 5.42 -4.35
CA SER A 19 -1.07 6.11 -3.42
C SER A 19 -1.94 6.96 -2.50
N VAL A 20 -1.57 7.06 -1.22
CA VAL A 20 -2.30 7.86 -0.23
C VAL A 20 -1.37 8.90 0.37
N LEU A 21 -1.79 10.17 0.31
CA LEU A 21 -1.09 11.26 0.99
C LEU A 21 -1.61 11.37 2.43
N VAL A 22 -0.73 11.22 3.38
CA VAL A 22 -0.97 11.51 4.80
C VAL A 22 -0.34 12.86 5.12
N GLN A 23 -1.16 13.85 5.45
CA GLN A 23 -0.69 15.17 5.84
C GLN A 23 -0.49 15.22 7.35
N HIS A 24 0.70 15.64 7.78
CA HIS A 24 1.07 15.75 9.19
C HIS A 24 1.84 17.04 9.46
N PRO A 25 1.68 17.70 10.64
CA PRO A 25 2.42 18.91 10.99
C PRO A 25 3.94 18.77 10.86
N ASP A 26 4.50 17.63 11.24
CA ASP A 26 5.95 17.36 11.24
C ASP A 26 6.47 16.82 9.89
N GLY A 27 5.64 16.86 8.85
CA GLY A 27 5.97 16.45 7.49
C GLY A 27 5.06 15.33 6.97
N ASP A 28 4.77 15.42 5.70
CA ASP A 28 3.79 14.57 5.05
C ASP A 28 4.43 13.26 4.54
N LEU A 29 3.63 12.21 4.40
CA LEU A 29 4.07 10.91 3.87
C LEU A 29 3.16 10.48 2.73
N LEU A 30 3.73 9.81 1.74
CA LEU A 30 2.96 8.98 0.81
C LEU A 30 3.01 7.53 1.27
N ILE A 31 1.89 6.85 1.23
CA ILE A 31 1.80 5.39 1.36
C ILE A 31 1.70 4.83 -0.05
N ASP A 32 2.71 4.09 -0.47
CA ASP A 32 2.95 3.59 -1.83
C ASP A 32 3.00 4.71 -2.89
N ALA A 33 3.43 4.39 -4.10
CA ALA A 33 3.59 5.35 -5.19
C ALA A 33 2.74 5.02 -6.44
N GLY A 34 2.13 3.85 -6.49
CA GLY A 34 1.34 3.42 -7.64
C GLY A 34 2.16 3.31 -8.93
N PHE A 35 1.53 3.59 -10.07
CA PHE A 35 2.18 3.53 -11.38
C PHE A 35 3.01 4.78 -11.69
N GLY A 36 4.16 4.57 -12.33
CA GLY A 36 5.12 5.61 -12.69
C GLY A 36 5.01 6.12 -14.12
N ALA A 37 5.84 7.12 -14.41
CA ALA A 37 5.94 7.72 -15.74
C ALA A 37 6.51 6.73 -16.77
N HIS A 38 7.45 5.87 -16.36
CA HIS A 38 8.13 4.89 -17.21
C HIS A 38 7.51 3.48 -17.10
N LEU A 39 6.20 3.40 -16.86
CA LEU A 39 5.47 2.15 -16.61
C LEU A 39 5.72 1.06 -17.65
N ASP A 40 5.79 1.40 -18.95
CA ASP A 40 6.07 0.44 -20.03
C ASP A 40 7.45 -0.21 -19.91
N GLU A 41 8.45 0.55 -19.44
CA GLU A 41 9.79 0.05 -19.17
C GLU A 41 9.79 -0.86 -17.94
N HIS A 42 9.11 -0.44 -16.89
CA HIS A 42 8.97 -1.21 -15.66
C HIS A 42 8.31 -2.57 -15.92
N VAL A 43 7.23 -2.60 -16.70
CA VAL A 43 6.55 -3.87 -17.07
C VAL A 43 7.47 -4.80 -17.87
N ARG A 44 8.40 -4.27 -18.66
CA ARG A 44 9.38 -5.12 -19.38
C ARG A 44 10.38 -5.81 -18.45
N LEU A 45 10.63 -5.26 -17.26
CA LEU A 45 11.49 -5.86 -16.24
C LEU A 45 10.83 -7.06 -15.56
N LEU A 46 9.49 -7.15 -15.59
CA LEU A 46 8.75 -8.22 -14.93
C LEU A 46 8.89 -9.55 -15.68
N PRO A 47 8.81 -10.68 -14.97
CA PRO A 47 8.61 -11.98 -15.57
C PRO A 47 7.39 -11.98 -16.51
N ARG A 48 7.49 -12.67 -17.65
CA ARG A 48 6.41 -12.65 -18.66
C ARG A 48 5.04 -13.05 -18.13
N ILE A 49 5.00 -13.92 -17.12
CA ILE A 49 3.75 -14.41 -16.51
C ILE A 49 3.04 -13.31 -15.68
N GLU A 50 3.77 -12.30 -15.22
CA GLU A 50 3.25 -11.21 -14.38
C GLU A 50 2.80 -10.00 -15.21
N ARG A 51 3.13 -9.97 -16.50
CA ARG A 51 2.77 -8.85 -17.39
C ARG A 51 1.28 -8.87 -17.69
N ALA A 52 0.48 -8.20 -16.85
CA ALA A 52 -0.93 -7.99 -17.08
C ALA A 52 -1.17 -6.76 -17.98
N PRO A 53 -2.28 -6.70 -18.72
CA PRO A 53 -2.73 -5.46 -19.35
C PRO A 53 -3.00 -4.40 -18.28
N PHE A 54 -2.55 -3.16 -18.51
CA PHE A 54 -2.78 -2.03 -17.62
C PHE A 54 -3.33 -0.84 -18.41
N GLU A 55 -4.07 0.01 -17.72
CA GLU A 55 -4.47 1.33 -18.19
C GLU A 55 -3.57 2.36 -17.49
N ARG A 56 -2.93 3.22 -18.26
CA ARG A 56 -2.08 4.27 -17.73
C ARG A 56 -2.97 5.39 -17.18
N GLY A 57 -2.88 5.63 -15.87
CA GLY A 57 -3.44 6.78 -15.19
C GLY A 57 -2.45 7.93 -15.07
N ARG A 58 -2.83 8.99 -14.35
CA ARG A 58 -1.89 10.01 -13.91
C ARG A 58 -1.01 9.45 -12.79
N THR A 59 0.29 9.73 -12.85
CA THR A 59 1.22 9.41 -11.77
C THR A 59 0.88 10.19 -10.50
N VAL A 60 1.36 9.73 -9.35
CA VAL A 60 1.21 10.47 -8.09
C VAL A 60 1.82 11.87 -8.20
N ARG A 61 2.96 12.02 -8.88
CA ARG A 61 3.60 13.31 -9.12
C ARG A 61 2.72 14.26 -9.91
N GLU A 62 2.16 13.81 -11.03
CA GLU A 62 1.23 14.62 -11.84
C GLU A 62 -0.03 15.03 -11.08
N GLN A 63 -0.50 14.19 -10.15
CA GLN A 63 -1.67 14.51 -9.32
C GLN A 63 -1.32 15.55 -8.25
N LEU A 64 -0.17 15.45 -7.59
CA LEU A 64 0.32 16.44 -6.64
C LEU A 64 0.55 17.80 -7.30
N ASP A 65 1.21 17.81 -8.48
CA ASP A 65 1.43 19.04 -9.25
C ASP A 65 0.13 19.71 -9.69
N ALA A 66 -0.87 18.92 -10.09
CA ALA A 66 -2.17 19.44 -10.55
C ALA A 66 -2.96 20.20 -9.47
N VAL A 67 -2.71 19.91 -8.19
CA VAL A 67 -3.32 20.61 -7.06
C VAL A 67 -2.39 21.62 -6.40
N GLY A 68 -1.19 21.83 -6.97
CA GLY A 68 -0.20 22.76 -6.43
C GLY A 68 0.40 22.31 -5.09
N TYR A 69 0.48 21.01 -4.86
CA TYR A 69 1.05 20.49 -3.63
C TYR A 69 2.57 20.72 -3.57
N ASP A 70 3.04 21.23 -2.45
CA ASP A 70 4.48 21.43 -2.20
C ASP A 70 5.15 20.10 -1.83
N VAL A 71 5.81 19.47 -2.80
CA VAL A 71 6.50 18.17 -2.63
C VAL A 71 7.63 18.24 -1.59
N SER A 72 8.17 19.43 -1.28
CA SER A 72 9.21 19.58 -0.24
C SER A 72 8.70 19.26 1.17
N ARG A 73 7.37 19.20 1.36
CA ARG A 73 6.74 18.74 2.61
C ARG A 73 6.82 17.23 2.80
N LEU A 74 7.08 16.45 1.74
CA LEU A 74 7.15 15.00 1.83
C LEU A 74 8.44 14.56 2.56
N LEU A 75 8.28 13.88 3.68
CA LEU A 75 9.37 13.17 4.36
C LEU A 75 9.83 11.96 3.54
N GLY A 76 8.96 11.42 2.71
CA GLY A 76 9.23 10.29 1.85
C GLY A 76 7.99 9.50 1.44
N VAL A 77 8.26 8.38 0.78
CA VAL A 77 7.26 7.37 0.45
C VAL A 77 7.48 6.15 1.35
N LEU A 78 6.50 5.82 2.16
CA LEU A 78 6.45 4.62 2.97
C LEU A 78 5.83 3.52 2.11
N VAL A 79 6.63 2.55 1.68
CA VAL A 79 6.14 1.45 0.85
C VAL A 79 5.59 0.32 1.70
N THR A 80 4.39 -0.15 1.37
CA THR A 80 3.81 -1.32 2.04
C THR A 80 4.60 -2.58 1.70
N HIS A 81 5.09 -2.65 0.47
CA HIS A 81 6.01 -3.68 -0.05
C HIS A 81 6.57 -3.26 -1.43
N VAL A 82 7.59 -3.97 -1.94
CA VAL A 82 8.35 -3.53 -3.12
C VAL A 82 7.88 -4.10 -4.45
N HIS A 83 6.67 -4.61 -4.57
CA HIS A 83 6.14 -5.01 -5.88
C HIS A 83 5.95 -3.79 -6.79
N TRP A 84 6.02 -4.05 -8.08
CA TRP A 84 6.13 -3.03 -9.13
C TRP A 84 5.00 -2.00 -9.15
N ASP A 85 3.78 -2.41 -8.86
CA ASP A 85 2.58 -1.59 -8.84
C ASP A 85 2.42 -0.72 -7.57
N HIS A 86 3.30 -0.92 -6.57
CA HIS A 86 3.42 -0.07 -5.39
C HIS A 86 4.59 0.91 -5.48
N VAL A 87 5.65 0.56 -6.23
CA VAL A 87 6.89 1.34 -6.26
C VAL A 87 7.18 2.02 -7.59
N SER A 88 6.48 1.66 -8.68
CA SER A 88 6.75 2.20 -10.02
C SER A 88 6.75 3.73 -10.04
N GLY A 89 5.81 4.38 -9.35
CA GLY A 89 5.67 5.84 -9.29
C GLY A 89 6.79 6.57 -8.55
N LEU A 90 7.68 5.85 -7.88
CA LEU A 90 8.89 6.42 -7.31
C LEU A 90 9.80 7.04 -8.39
N ASP A 91 9.70 6.62 -9.65
CA ASP A 91 10.49 7.15 -10.76
C ASP A 91 10.33 8.66 -10.99
N SER A 92 9.23 9.23 -10.53
CA SER A 92 8.87 10.64 -10.68
C SER A 92 8.96 11.46 -9.38
N LEU A 93 9.39 10.85 -8.28
CA LEU A 93 9.52 11.47 -6.97
C LEU A 93 10.97 11.41 -6.50
N ASP A 94 11.56 12.56 -6.14
CA ASP A 94 12.91 12.62 -5.56
C ASP A 94 12.81 12.85 -4.04
N VAL A 95 12.36 11.80 -3.34
CA VAL A 95 12.18 11.80 -1.88
C VAL A 95 12.67 10.46 -1.30
N PRO A 96 13.01 10.41 0.00
CA PRO A 96 13.40 9.17 0.66
C PRO A 96 12.35 8.06 0.54
N ILE A 97 12.79 6.81 0.47
CA ILE A 97 11.95 5.63 0.44
C ILE A 97 12.03 4.93 1.80
N TRP A 98 10.89 4.85 2.50
CA TRP A 98 10.79 4.22 3.82
C TRP A 98 10.33 2.78 3.68
N LEU A 99 11.09 1.84 4.23
CA LEU A 99 10.81 0.42 4.15
C LEU A 99 11.47 -0.33 5.31
N THR A 100 11.08 -1.59 5.51
CA THR A 100 11.77 -2.47 6.44
C THR A 100 13.07 -3.00 5.84
N ARG A 101 13.98 -3.45 6.70
CA ARG A 101 15.21 -4.13 6.27
C ARG A 101 14.90 -5.38 5.46
N GLU A 102 13.94 -6.18 5.92
CA GLU A 102 13.52 -7.42 5.25
C GLU A 102 13.00 -7.12 3.84
N GLU A 103 12.26 -6.01 3.68
CA GLU A 103 11.72 -5.61 2.39
C GLU A 103 12.80 -5.12 1.44
N ARG A 104 13.77 -4.35 1.95
CA ARG A 104 14.94 -3.93 1.16
C ARG A 104 15.75 -5.12 0.67
N GLU A 105 16.01 -6.08 1.56
CA GLU A 105 16.76 -7.31 1.21
C GLU A 105 16.02 -8.11 0.13
N TYR A 106 14.70 -8.29 0.28
CA TYR A 106 13.85 -8.95 -0.71
C TYR A 106 13.87 -8.21 -2.05
N GLY A 107 13.61 -6.91 -2.07
CA GLY A 107 13.62 -6.10 -3.29
C GLY A 107 14.97 -6.08 -4.00
N SER A 108 16.07 -6.23 -3.25
CA SER A 108 17.42 -6.24 -3.80
C SER A 108 17.79 -7.55 -4.49
N THR A 109 17.20 -8.67 -4.08
CA THR A 109 17.63 -10.02 -4.48
C THR A 109 16.60 -10.79 -5.30
N ASP A 110 15.31 -10.61 -5.01
CA ASP A 110 14.22 -11.34 -5.67
C ASP A 110 13.93 -10.83 -7.08
N SER A 111 13.40 -11.68 -7.94
CA SER A 111 13.01 -11.33 -9.31
C SER A 111 11.89 -10.29 -9.35
N HIS A 112 10.96 -10.32 -8.39
CA HIS A 112 9.86 -9.36 -8.26
C HIS A 112 10.35 -7.96 -7.85
N GLY A 113 11.56 -7.84 -7.28
CA GLY A 113 12.19 -6.57 -6.93
C GLY A 113 12.85 -5.82 -8.10
N ALA A 114 12.74 -6.29 -9.34
CA ALA A 114 13.44 -5.69 -10.49
C ALA A 114 13.07 -4.21 -10.71
N VAL A 115 11.80 -3.85 -10.58
CA VAL A 115 11.33 -2.46 -10.68
C VAL A 115 11.83 -1.64 -9.50
N PHE A 116 11.73 -2.16 -8.29
CA PHE A 116 12.26 -1.50 -7.09
C PHE A 116 13.75 -1.14 -7.26
N ARG A 117 14.59 -2.07 -7.71
CA ARG A 117 16.01 -1.79 -7.98
C ARG A 117 16.22 -0.68 -9.00
N ALA A 118 15.40 -0.63 -10.05
CA ALA A 118 15.49 0.41 -11.06
C ALA A 118 15.13 1.80 -10.51
N VAL A 119 14.03 1.89 -9.75
CA VAL A 119 13.52 3.17 -9.24
C VAL A 119 14.20 3.64 -7.96
N SER A 120 14.84 2.76 -7.20
CA SER A 120 15.55 3.11 -5.96
C SER A 120 17.05 3.41 -6.16
N ALA A 121 17.58 3.17 -7.36
CA ALA A 121 18.99 3.37 -7.66
C ALA A 121 19.43 4.83 -7.39
N GLY A 122 20.41 5.01 -6.51
CA GLY A 122 20.94 6.32 -6.12
C GLY A 122 20.05 7.13 -5.18
N ARG A 123 18.96 6.56 -4.66
CA ARG A 123 18.03 7.22 -3.74
C ARG A 123 18.33 6.90 -2.29
N GLU A 124 17.90 7.77 -1.39
CA GLU A 124 17.95 7.54 0.04
C GLU A 124 16.92 6.47 0.42
N LEU A 125 17.41 5.38 1.04
CA LEU A 125 16.56 4.35 1.64
C LEU A 125 16.59 4.52 3.15
N ARG A 126 15.44 4.73 3.76
CA ARG A 126 15.26 4.86 5.20
C ARG A 126 14.66 3.59 5.77
N GLU A 127 15.51 2.82 6.44
CA GLU A 127 15.05 1.66 7.20
C GLU A 127 14.58 2.11 8.58
N TYR A 128 13.42 1.60 8.99
CA TYR A 128 12.94 1.76 10.36
C TYR A 128 12.99 0.43 11.11
N ALA A 129 13.22 0.51 12.42
CA ALA A 129 13.25 -0.66 13.30
C ALA A 129 11.87 -0.96 13.87
N TRP A 130 11.66 -2.20 14.30
CA TRP A 130 10.50 -2.62 15.06
C TRP A 130 10.71 -2.27 16.55
N ASP A 131 10.61 -0.99 16.90
CA ASP A 131 10.87 -0.44 18.23
C ASP A 131 9.61 -0.22 19.06
N GLY A 132 8.44 -0.35 18.44
CA GLY A 132 7.14 -0.27 19.09
C GLY A 132 6.59 -1.61 19.57
N PRO A 133 5.63 -1.59 20.51
CA PRO A 133 4.95 -2.79 21.01
C PRO A 133 4.05 -3.42 19.94
N PRO A 134 3.47 -4.62 20.19
CA PRO A 134 2.39 -5.13 19.36
C PRO A 134 1.26 -4.10 19.22
N TYR A 135 0.78 -3.92 17.97
CA TYR A 135 -0.22 -2.90 17.65
C TYR A 135 -1.41 -3.51 16.92
N LEU A 136 -2.62 -3.31 17.45
CA LEU A 136 -3.88 -3.80 16.87
C LEU A 136 -3.84 -5.28 16.43
N GLY A 137 -3.19 -6.13 17.25
CA GLY A 137 -3.05 -7.57 16.98
C GLY A 137 -1.85 -7.96 16.09
N PHE A 138 -1.13 -7.00 15.51
CA PHE A 138 0.14 -7.25 14.82
C PHE A 138 1.31 -7.32 15.81
N PRO A 139 2.33 -8.17 15.56
CA PRO A 139 3.30 -8.55 16.60
C PRO A 139 4.33 -7.46 16.94
N ALA A 140 4.55 -6.49 16.06
CA ALA A 140 5.51 -5.41 16.24
C ALA A 140 5.06 -4.19 15.44
N SER A 141 5.52 -3.02 15.84
CA SER A 141 5.17 -1.75 15.20
C SER A 141 6.34 -0.77 15.18
N HIS A 142 6.15 0.29 14.41
CA HIS A 142 6.97 1.50 14.40
C HIS A 142 6.04 2.70 14.30
N ASP A 143 6.17 3.66 15.20
CA ASP A 143 5.41 4.91 15.17
C ASP A 143 6.24 5.99 14.46
N VAL A 144 5.82 6.37 13.25
CA VAL A 144 6.64 7.22 12.36
C VAL A 144 6.88 8.60 12.94
N HIS A 145 5.86 9.21 13.58
CA HIS A 145 5.94 10.55 14.17
C HIS A 145 6.07 10.51 15.71
N GLY A 146 5.90 9.34 16.33
CA GLY A 146 5.97 9.17 17.78
C GLY A 146 4.72 9.66 18.54
N ASP A 147 3.63 9.97 17.83
CA ASP A 147 2.38 10.49 18.39
C ASP A 147 1.15 9.56 18.14
N GLY A 148 1.38 8.41 17.52
CA GLY A 148 0.35 7.43 17.20
C GLY A 148 -0.51 7.77 15.98
N SER A 149 -0.19 8.85 15.26
CA SER A 149 -0.92 9.26 14.05
C SER A 149 -0.66 8.33 12.86
N VAL A 150 0.59 7.90 12.68
CA VAL A 150 1.03 6.97 11.63
C VAL A 150 1.84 5.83 12.23
N VAL A 151 1.22 4.67 12.34
CA VAL A 151 1.85 3.48 12.92
C VAL A 151 1.98 2.39 11.86
N VAL A 152 3.21 1.96 11.60
CA VAL A 152 3.52 0.83 10.72
C VAL A 152 3.51 -0.45 11.55
N ALA A 153 2.78 -1.46 11.11
CA ALA A 153 2.68 -2.75 11.81
C ALA A 153 3.22 -3.90 10.95
N ARG A 154 3.97 -4.80 11.58
CA ARG A 154 4.60 -5.93 10.91
C ARG A 154 3.55 -6.96 10.49
N ALA A 155 3.38 -7.13 9.19
CA ALA A 155 2.49 -8.16 8.63
C ALA A 155 3.29 -9.35 8.09
N GLY A 156 4.17 -9.12 7.14
CA GLY A 156 4.87 -10.17 6.41
C GLY A 156 3.94 -10.99 5.51
N GLY A 157 4.48 -12.00 4.88
CA GLY A 157 3.74 -13.02 4.16
C GLY A 157 3.60 -12.80 2.68
N HIS A 158 3.04 -11.71 2.23
CA HIS A 158 3.00 -11.37 0.80
C HIS A 158 4.44 -11.18 0.28
N THR A 159 5.18 -10.31 0.92
CA THR A 159 6.64 -10.27 0.90
C THR A 159 7.17 -10.40 2.34
N PRO A 160 8.46 -10.71 2.55
CA PRO A 160 9.00 -10.90 3.89
C PRO A 160 8.86 -9.68 4.80
N GLY A 161 9.01 -8.48 4.24
CA GLY A 161 8.95 -7.21 4.95
C GLY A 161 7.66 -6.42 4.76
N SER A 162 6.62 -7.01 4.15
CA SER A 162 5.35 -6.30 3.92
C SER A 162 4.69 -5.85 5.24
N VAL A 163 4.04 -4.69 5.18
CA VAL A 163 3.50 -4.01 6.35
C VAL A 163 2.03 -3.62 6.17
N VAL A 164 1.38 -3.35 7.29
CA VAL A 164 0.12 -2.60 7.37
C VAL A 164 0.44 -1.21 7.92
N VAL A 165 -0.11 -0.18 7.29
CA VAL A 165 0.04 1.21 7.77
C VAL A 165 -1.27 1.67 8.37
N PHE A 166 -1.26 1.98 9.65
CA PHE A 166 -2.41 2.55 10.35
C PHE A 166 -2.27 4.07 10.41
N VAL A 167 -3.34 4.78 10.04
CA VAL A 167 -3.43 6.24 10.13
C VAL A 167 -4.60 6.59 11.02
N SER A 168 -4.34 7.37 12.08
CA SER A 168 -5.35 7.87 13.01
C SER A 168 -5.53 9.37 12.79
N LEU A 169 -6.75 9.80 12.45
CA LEU A 169 -7.05 11.21 12.27
C LEU A 169 -7.41 11.88 13.60
N PRO A 170 -7.20 13.21 13.73
CA PRO A 170 -7.64 13.97 14.91
C PRO A 170 -9.15 13.90 15.17
N THR A 171 -9.94 13.57 14.15
CA THR A 171 -11.39 13.34 14.23
C THR A 171 -11.77 12.04 14.95
N GLY A 172 -10.80 11.16 15.21
CA GLY A 172 -10.99 9.84 15.80
C GLY A 172 -11.17 8.72 14.76
N GLU A 173 -11.29 9.04 13.49
CA GLU A 173 -11.32 8.05 12.41
C GLU A 173 -9.96 7.38 12.26
N ARG A 174 -9.98 6.08 11.95
CA ARG A 174 -8.78 5.28 11.73
C ARG A 174 -8.85 4.52 10.42
N TYR A 175 -7.75 4.55 9.68
CA TYR A 175 -7.57 3.80 8.45
C TYR A 175 -6.46 2.78 8.62
N GLY A 176 -6.64 1.60 8.03
CA GLY A 176 -5.62 0.54 7.97
C GLY A 176 -5.35 0.17 6.52
N PHE A 177 -4.26 0.66 5.97
CA PHE A 177 -3.80 0.33 4.61
C PHE A 177 -3.06 -0.99 4.68
N ILE A 178 -3.74 -2.06 4.25
CA ILE A 178 -3.29 -3.44 4.49
C ILE A 178 -2.41 -4.01 3.37
N GLY A 179 -1.99 -3.16 2.44
CA GLY A 179 -1.21 -3.61 1.30
C GLY A 179 -1.90 -4.76 0.58
N ASP A 180 -1.12 -5.80 0.31
CA ASP A 180 -1.55 -6.97 -0.42
C ASP A 180 -1.88 -8.19 0.46
N LEU A 181 -2.26 -7.98 1.72
CA LEU A 181 -2.89 -9.07 2.50
C LEU A 181 -4.15 -9.59 1.82
N THR A 182 -4.91 -8.71 1.20
CA THR A 182 -5.89 -9.02 0.15
C THR A 182 -5.93 -7.90 -0.88
N TRP A 183 -6.28 -8.20 -2.12
CA TRP A 183 -6.27 -7.19 -3.19
C TRP A 183 -7.51 -6.31 -3.22
N GLN A 184 -8.65 -6.84 -2.77
CA GLN A 184 -9.95 -6.16 -2.83
C GLN A 184 -10.81 -6.46 -1.60
N LEU A 185 -11.83 -5.64 -1.36
CA LEU A 185 -12.79 -5.75 -0.25
C LEU A 185 -13.47 -7.12 -0.17
N ASP A 186 -13.68 -7.79 -1.31
CA ASP A 186 -14.21 -9.16 -1.34
C ASP A 186 -13.45 -10.14 -0.41
N GLY A 187 -12.14 -9.97 -0.26
CA GLY A 187 -11.34 -10.80 0.64
C GLY A 187 -11.71 -10.59 2.10
N ILE A 188 -12.02 -9.35 2.47
CA ILE A 188 -12.46 -8.97 3.81
C ILE A 188 -13.91 -9.40 4.04
N GLU A 189 -14.81 -9.09 3.12
CA GLU A 189 -16.24 -9.36 3.22
C GLU A 189 -16.53 -10.86 3.30
N ARG A 190 -15.85 -11.64 2.46
CA ARG A 190 -16.02 -13.11 2.38
C ARG A 190 -15.11 -13.87 3.34
N ARG A 191 -14.22 -13.19 4.07
CA ARG A 191 -13.18 -13.82 4.91
C ARG A 191 -12.39 -14.87 4.11
N ALA A 192 -12.02 -14.53 2.89
CA ALA A 192 -11.46 -15.47 1.93
C ALA A 192 -10.11 -14.99 1.39
N ALA A 193 -9.10 -15.83 1.54
CA ALA A 193 -7.81 -15.60 0.90
C ALA A 193 -7.89 -15.74 -0.63
N ARG A 194 -6.85 -15.29 -1.32
CA ARG A 194 -6.66 -15.55 -2.76
C ARG A 194 -6.73 -17.05 -3.07
N PRO A 195 -7.17 -17.47 -4.29
CA PRO A 195 -7.14 -18.87 -4.72
C PRO A 195 -5.74 -19.47 -4.59
N TRP A 196 -5.65 -20.76 -4.29
CA TRP A 196 -4.38 -21.40 -3.93
C TRP A 196 -3.26 -21.21 -4.98
N LEU A 197 -3.61 -21.25 -6.26
CA LEU A 197 -2.64 -21.05 -7.33
C LEU A 197 -2.03 -19.62 -7.28
N LEU A 198 -2.89 -18.60 -7.06
CA LEU A 198 -2.46 -17.22 -6.95
C LEU A 198 -1.62 -16.99 -5.67
N ARG A 199 -2.00 -17.62 -4.55
CA ARG A 199 -1.18 -17.56 -3.33
C ARG A 199 0.23 -18.07 -3.56
N ARG A 200 0.38 -19.21 -4.25
CA ARG A 200 1.71 -19.77 -4.56
C ARG A 200 2.55 -18.92 -5.49
N LEU A 201 1.94 -18.07 -6.29
CA LEU A 201 2.64 -17.18 -7.21
C LEU A 201 2.92 -15.81 -6.62
N ALA A 202 2.05 -15.35 -5.73
CA ALA A 202 2.07 -13.98 -5.22
C ALA A 202 2.55 -13.86 -3.76
N ASP A 203 2.46 -14.93 -2.96
CA ASP A 203 2.76 -14.87 -1.53
C ASP A 203 3.99 -15.71 -1.21
N VAL A 204 4.94 -15.12 -0.46
CA VAL A 204 6.11 -15.82 0.05
C VAL A 204 5.71 -16.77 1.19
N ASP A 205 4.78 -16.33 2.05
CA ASP A 205 4.21 -17.11 3.17
C ASP A 205 2.69 -16.88 3.25
N ALA A 206 1.95 -17.83 2.70
CA ALA A 206 0.49 -17.76 2.64
C ALA A 206 -0.21 -17.88 4.01
N ASP A 207 0.44 -18.46 5.01
CA ASP A 207 -0.12 -18.59 6.36
C ASP A 207 0.03 -17.30 7.14
N LEU A 208 1.14 -16.58 6.96
CA LEU A 208 1.30 -15.21 7.48
C LEU A 208 0.30 -14.25 6.81
N VAL A 209 0.11 -14.31 5.48
CA VAL A 209 -0.92 -13.51 4.78
C VAL A 209 -2.30 -13.78 5.37
N ARG A 210 -2.65 -15.04 5.57
CA ARG A 210 -3.94 -15.41 6.17
C ARG A 210 -4.08 -14.83 7.58
N THR A 211 -3.05 -14.98 8.40
CA THR A 211 -3.03 -14.43 9.76
C THR A 211 -3.20 -12.91 9.77
N GLY A 212 -2.48 -12.20 8.88
CA GLY A 212 -2.61 -10.75 8.71
C GLY A 212 -4.01 -10.34 8.25
N LEU A 213 -4.59 -11.07 7.30
CA LEU A 213 -5.96 -10.85 6.83
C LEU A 213 -6.99 -11.06 7.94
N ASP A 214 -6.87 -12.15 8.72
CA ASP A 214 -7.79 -12.43 9.84
C ASP A 214 -7.73 -11.32 10.92
N ARG A 215 -6.53 -10.80 11.21
CA ARG A 215 -6.35 -9.63 12.09
C ARG A 215 -7.04 -8.38 11.53
N SER A 216 -6.82 -8.10 10.25
CA SER A 216 -7.44 -6.95 9.57
C SER A 216 -8.97 -7.05 9.57
N ILE A 217 -9.52 -8.23 9.33
CA ILE A 217 -10.97 -8.48 9.39
C ILE A 217 -11.52 -8.23 10.81
N ALA A 218 -10.78 -8.59 11.85
CA ALA A 218 -11.20 -8.37 13.24
C ALA A 218 -11.26 -6.87 13.61
N LEU A 219 -10.54 -6.02 12.88
CA LEU A 219 -10.50 -4.57 13.13
C LEU A 219 -11.57 -3.77 12.38
N ARG A 220 -12.30 -4.36 11.43
CA ARG A 220 -13.20 -3.66 10.51
C ARG A 220 -14.30 -2.79 11.17
N ASP A 221 -14.64 -3.07 12.42
CA ASP A 221 -15.67 -2.31 13.15
C ASP A 221 -15.09 -1.06 13.83
N VAL A 222 -13.76 -0.91 13.89
CA VAL A 222 -13.06 0.20 14.55
C VAL A 222 -11.99 0.85 13.68
N VAL A 223 -11.70 0.28 12.50
CA VAL A 223 -10.72 0.75 11.51
C VAL A 223 -11.32 0.59 10.12
N HIS A 224 -11.25 1.62 9.29
CA HIS A 224 -11.51 1.49 7.85
C HIS A 224 -10.39 0.71 7.19
N VAL A 225 -10.63 -0.57 6.91
CA VAL A 225 -9.62 -1.46 6.31
C VAL A 225 -9.59 -1.27 4.80
N VAL A 226 -8.43 -0.86 4.28
CA VAL A 226 -8.25 -0.43 2.88
C VAL A 226 -7.24 -1.35 2.19
N PRO A 227 -7.69 -2.29 1.35
CA PRO A 227 -6.82 -3.07 0.47
C PRO A 227 -6.34 -2.22 -0.72
N SER A 228 -5.11 -2.48 -1.21
CA SER A 228 -4.45 -1.57 -2.16
C SER A 228 -5.12 -1.48 -3.54
N HIS A 229 -5.83 -2.51 -3.98
CA HIS A 229 -6.27 -2.62 -5.38
C HIS A 229 -7.79 -2.49 -5.58
N ASP A 230 -8.53 -2.03 -4.59
CA ASP A 230 -9.97 -1.79 -4.68
C ASP A 230 -10.28 -0.30 -4.59
N VAL A 231 -10.66 0.31 -5.71
CA VAL A 231 -10.98 1.76 -5.76
C VAL A 231 -12.07 2.11 -4.77
N SER A 232 -13.08 1.26 -4.59
CA SER A 232 -14.20 1.54 -3.68
C SER A 232 -13.81 1.58 -2.20
N ALA A 233 -12.69 0.94 -1.83
CA ALA A 233 -12.15 1.02 -0.48
C ALA A 233 -11.65 2.43 -0.11
N TYR A 234 -11.38 3.26 -1.12
CA TYR A 234 -10.89 4.62 -0.97
C TYR A 234 -12.01 5.67 -0.92
N ASP A 235 -13.27 5.31 -1.20
CA ASP A 235 -14.40 6.25 -1.20
C ASP A 235 -14.54 7.08 0.10
N PRO A 236 -14.24 6.54 1.32
CA PRO A 236 -14.26 7.32 2.55
C PRO A 236 -13.09 8.30 2.69
N ILE A 237 -12.04 8.17 1.87
CA ILE A 237 -10.81 8.97 1.99
C ILE A 237 -10.97 10.25 1.18
N PRO A 238 -10.76 11.46 1.78
CA PRO A 238 -10.84 12.71 1.04
C PRO A 238 -9.88 12.76 -0.14
N VAL A 239 -10.34 13.25 -1.29
CA VAL A 239 -9.48 13.49 -2.45
C VAL A 239 -8.73 14.81 -2.25
N LEU A 240 -7.41 14.81 -2.43
CA LEU A 240 -6.58 16.00 -2.32
C LEU A 240 -7.08 17.10 -3.29
N GLY A 241 -7.26 18.33 -2.78
CA GLY A 241 -7.78 19.46 -3.56
C GLY A 241 -9.32 19.51 -3.68
N SER A 242 -10.04 18.51 -3.21
CA SER A 242 -11.50 18.64 -3.05
C SER A 242 -11.81 19.45 -1.79
N THR A 243 -12.72 20.43 -1.90
CA THR A 243 -13.25 21.11 -0.72
C THR A 243 -13.96 20.08 0.16
N PRO A 244 -13.68 20.01 1.47
CA PRO A 244 -14.42 19.12 2.35
C PRO A 244 -15.92 19.41 2.20
N VAL A 245 -16.71 18.43 1.85
CA VAL A 245 -18.17 18.55 1.94
C VAL A 245 -18.47 18.72 3.43
N GLN A 246 -18.78 19.94 3.85
CA GLN A 246 -19.27 20.18 5.20
C GLN A 246 -20.48 19.27 5.39
N GLY A 247 -20.33 18.28 6.26
CA GLY A 247 -21.39 17.36 6.62
C GLY A 247 -22.57 18.16 7.14
N GLY A 248 -23.58 18.31 6.30
CA GLY A 248 -24.86 18.88 6.70
C GLY A 248 -25.41 18.01 7.82
N ALA A 249 -25.54 18.58 9.00
CA ALA A 249 -26.32 17.98 10.08
C ALA A 249 -27.70 17.62 9.49
N ARG A 250 -28.02 16.33 9.48
CA ARG A 250 -29.39 15.90 9.19
C ARG A 250 -30.23 16.27 10.40
N PRO A 251 -31.40 16.85 10.15
CA PRO A 251 -32.36 17.26 11.19
C PRO A 251 -32.90 16.02 11.94
#